data_69eb57ede19b14b8816fad2652bf2f12
#
_entry.id   69eb57ede19b14b8816fad2652bf2f12
#
_cell.length_a   1.000
_cell.length_b   1.000
_cell.length_c   1.000
_cell.angle_alpha   90.00
_cell.angle_beta   90.00
_cell.angle_gamma   90.00
#
_symmetry.space_group_name_H-M   'P 1'
#
loop_
_entity.id
_entity.type
_entity.pdbx_description
1 polymer ?
#
loop_
_entity_poly.entity_id
_entity_poly.type
_entity_poly.pdbx_seq_one_letter_code
_entity_poly.pdbx_strand_id
1 'polypeptide(L)'
;IFTKIADIGSDLMKIVFKIKEDDARNPGVIADCTGDNAGDSVGPTADGFETYGVTGVALITFILLAVADPTVQVQLLVWIFVMRILMIGTSVASYFINEAYASSKYLKADKMNFEAPLTSLVWLTSILSVAVTYVVSYLMIPDLAGDTTLWWKLSSIITCGTLAGAIIPELVKIFTSTESSHVKEVVTASREGGASLNILAGLIAGNFSAFWLGLTITGLMGIAAAISTGFPATLMLAPAVFAFGLVAFGFLGMGPVTIAVDSYGP
;
A
#
# COMPACT_ATOMS: atom_id res chain seq x y z
N ILE A 1 -15.63 13.41 -8.47
CA ILE A 1 -16.72 13.83 -9.38
C ILE A 1 -16.19 14.85 -10.37
N PHE A 2 -15.47 15.89 -9.94
CA PHE A 2 -14.93 16.92 -10.81
C PHE A 2 -13.98 16.36 -11.89
N THR A 3 -12.99 15.59 -11.51
CA THR A 3 -12.05 14.90 -12.40
C THR A 3 -12.78 14.02 -13.41
N LYS A 4 -13.77 13.25 -12.97
CA LYS A 4 -14.53 12.37 -13.86
C LYS A 4 -15.36 13.14 -14.91
N ILE A 5 -15.86 14.31 -14.57
CA ILE A 5 -16.58 15.18 -15.51
C ILE A 5 -15.61 15.78 -16.52
N ALA A 6 -14.41 16.18 -16.08
CA ALA A 6 -13.36 16.73 -16.94
C ALA A 6 -12.84 15.66 -17.92
N ASP A 7 -12.59 14.45 -17.46
CA ASP A 7 -12.21 13.28 -18.26
C ASP A 7 -13.23 12.98 -19.36
N ILE A 8 -14.52 12.85 -18.99
CA ILE A 8 -15.61 12.65 -19.96
C ILE A 8 -15.69 13.79 -20.99
N GLY A 9 -15.53 15.02 -20.55
CA GLY A 9 -15.53 16.19 -21.43
C GLY A 9 -14.35 16.19 -22.39
N SER A 10 -13.17 15.82 -21.92
CA SER A 10 -11.96 15.68 -22.70
C SER A 10 -12.09 14.58 -23.77
N ASP A 11 -12.61 13.42 -23.40
CA ASP A 11 -12.87 12.31 -24.30
C ASP A 11 -13.94 12.65 -25.37
N LEU A 12 -14.96 13.40 -24.99
CA LEU A 12 -15.98 13.85 -25.94
C LEU A 12 -15.37 14.77 -27.01
N MET A 13 -14.48 15.68 -26.61
CA MET A 13 -13.75 16.55 -27.55
C MET A 13 -12.88 15.74 -28.51
N LYS A 14 -12.23 14.70 -28.04
CA LYS A 14 -11.44 13.77 -28.84
C LYS A 14 -12.30 13.04 -29.86
N ILE A 15 -13.45 12.52 -29.46
CA ILE A 15 -14.35 11.73 -30.32
C ILE A 15 -15.07 12.63 -31.33
N VAL A 16 -15.67 13.74 -30.89
CA VAL A 16 -16.53 14.59 -31.71
C VAL A 16 -15.70 15.51 -32.60
N PHE A 17 -14.68 16.16 -32.05
CA PHE A 17 -13.88 17.16 -32.73
C PHE A 17 -12.55 16.61 -33.29
N LYS A 18 -12.25 15.31 -33.02
CA LYS A 18 -11.02 14.63 -33.45
C LYS A 18 -9.75 15.37 -33.05
N ILE A 19 -9.80 16.04 -31.90
CA ILE A 19 -8.65 16.67 -31.28
C ILE A 19 -7.82 15.55 -30.63
N LYS A 20 -6.49 15.62 -30.75
CA LYS A 20 -5.60 14.63 -30.09
C LYS A 20 -5.81 14.69 -28.59
N GLU A 21 -5.59 13.55 -27.94
CA GLU A 21 -5.55 13.43 -26.49
C GLU A 21 -4.68 14.57 -25.94
N ASP A 22 -3.95 14.81 -25.32
CA ASP A 22 -3.02 15.82 -24.79
C ASP A 22 -2.88 17.14 -25.60
N ASP A 23 -3.89 17.54 -26.37
CA ASP A 23 -3.85 18.79 -27.13
C ASP A 23 -4.10 19.98 -26.20
N ALA A 24 -3.11 20.87 -26.07
CA ALA A 24 -3.19 22.06 -25.24
C ALA A 24 -4.37 23.03 -25.58
N ARG A 25 -5.01 22.84 -26.73
CA ARG A 25 -6.22 23.60 -27.10
C ARG A 25 -7.49 23.06 -26.44
N ASN A 26 -7.43 21.87 -25.82
CA ASN A 26 -8.55 21.31 -25.10
C ASN A 26 -8.45 21.65 -23.62
N PRO A 27 -9.24 22.63 -23.12
CA PRO A 27 -9.20 23.01 -21.71
C PRO A 27 -9.64 21.88 -20.77
N GLY A 28 -10.40 20.90 -21.28
CA GLY A 28 -10.78 19.69 -20.55
C GLY A 28 -9.57 18.85 -20.13
N VAL A 29 -8.56 18.75 -20.98
CA VAL A 29 -7.30 18.04 -20.68
C VAL A 29 -6.57 18.68 -19.51
N ILE A 30 -6.49 20.02 -19.49
CA ILE A 30 -5.84 20.74 -18.39
C ILE A 30 -6.62 20.55 -17.08
N ALA A 31 -7.95 20.61 -17.13
CA ALA A 31 -8.81 20.41 -15.98
C ALA A 31 -8.73 18.97 -15.45
N ASP A 32 -8.65 17.99 -16.34
CA ASP A 32 -8.50 16.57 -16.04
C ASP A 32 -7.17 16.29 -15.35
N CYS A 33 -6.05 16.64 -15.99
CA CYS A 33 -4.71 16.45 -15.42
C CYS A 33 -4.53 17.17 -14.05
N THR A 34 -5.08 18.38 -13.92
CA THR A 34 -5.01 19.12 -12.65
C THR A 34 -5.90 18.50 -11.59
N GLY A 35 -7.09 18.05 -11.97
CA GLY A 35 -8.04 17.39 -11.10
C GLY A 35 -7.55 16.03 -10.62
N ASP A 36 -6.94 15.23 -11.49
CA ASP A 36 -6.34 13.95 -11.14
C ASP A 36 -5.18 14.13 -10.17
N ASN A 37 -4.28 15.08 -10.47
CA ASN A 37 -3.15 15.36 -9.58
C ASN A 37 -3.64 15.77 -8.17
N ALA A 38 -4.63 16.66 -8.09
CA ALA A 38 -5.22 17.06 -6.81
C ALA A 38 -5.98 15.89 -6.14
N GLY A 39 -6.75 15.11 -6.91
CA GLY A 39 -7.53 13.98 -6.43
C GLY A 39 -6.67 12.86 -5.88
N ASP A 40 -5.62 12.50 -6.60
CA ASP A 40 -4.72 11.39 -6.23
C ASP A 40 -3.78 11.78 -5.08
N SER A 41 -3.54 13.06 -4.87
CA SER A 41 -2.77 13.54 -3.72
C SER A 41 -3.64 13.70 -2.46
N VAL A 42 -4.80 14.36 -2.60
CA VAL A 42 -5.67 14.71 -1.46
C VAL A 42 -6.54 13.52 -1.02
N GLY A 43 -7.11 12.79 -1.96
CA GLY A 43 -8.00 11.67 -1.67
C GLY A 43 -7.33 10.55 -0.87
N PRO A 44 -6.25 9.93 -1.38
CA PRO A 44 -5.51 8.89 -0.66
C PRO A 44 -4.88 9.39 0.64
N THR A 45 -4.47 10.66 0.71
CA THR A 45 -3.95 11.24 1.95
C THR A 45 -5.04 11.34 3.02
N ALA A 46 -6.24 11.79 2.65
CA ALA A 46 -7.38 11.86 3.58
C ALA A 46 -7.82 10.47 4.04
N ASP A 47 -7.95 9.52 3.11
CA ASP A 47 -8.29 8.13 3.41
C ASP A 47 -7.21 7.46 4.27
N GLY A 48 -5.94 7.66 3.94
CA GLY A 48 -4.82 7.19 4.72
C GLY A 48 -4.82 7.72 6.15
N PHE A 49 -5.12 8.99 6.35
CA PHE A 49 -5.23 9.59 7.69
C PHE A 49 -6.39 8.99 8.48
N GLU A 50 -7.55 8.82 7.88
CA GLU A 50 -8.71 8.18 8.50
C GLU A 50 -8.41 6.74 8.89
N THR A 51 -7.91 5.93 7.97
CA THR A 51 -7.60 4.51 8.22
C THR A 51 -6.49 4.33 9.25
N TYR A 52 -5.52 5.24 9.31
CA TYR A 52 -4.51 5.30 10.37
C TYR A 52 -5.14 5.49 11.75
N GLY A 53 -6.07 6.45 11.86
CA GLY A 53 -6.79 6.74 13.09
C GLY A 53 -7.66 5.55 13.52
N VAL A 54 -8.49 5.05 12.62
CA VAL A 54 -9.41 3.93 12.89
C VAL A 54 -8.65 2.67 13.31
N THR A 55 -7.60 2.30 12.59
CA THR A 55 -6.78 1.12 12.94
C THR A 55 -6.08 1.29 14.28
N GLY A 56 -5.57 2.49 14.57
CA GLY A 56 -4.95 2.80 15.86
C GLY A 56 -5.95 2.66 17.01
N VAL A 57 -7.12 3.27 16.89
CA VAL A 57 -8.18 3.18 17.90
C VAL A 57 -8.66 1.74 18.08
N ALA A 58 -8.83 0.99 16.99
CA ALA A 58 -9.24 -0.42 17.06
C ALA A 58 -8.22 -1.27 17.83
N LEU A 59 -6.92 -1.11 17.57
CA LEU A 59 -5.87 -1.84 18.27
C LEU A 59 -5.78 -1.42 19.76
N ILE A 60 -5.86 -0.12 20.07
CA ILE A 60 -5.89 0.38 21.44
C ILE A 60 -7.08 -0.23 22.18
N THR A 61 -8.26 -0.16 21.61
CA THR A 61 -9.49 -0.70 22.21
C THR A 61 -9.37 -2.22 22.42
N PHE A 62 -8.84 -2.93 21.43
CA PHE A 62 -8.62 -4.38 21.57
C PHE A 62 -7.66 -4.72 22.71
N ILE A 63 -6.53 -4.03 22.82
CA ILE A 63 -5.56 -4.25 23.91
C ILE A 63 -6.21 -4.01 25.27
N LEU A 64 -6.95 -2.91 25.41
CA LEU A 64 -7.61 -2.57 26.69
C LEU A 64 -8.69 -3.58 27.09
N LEU A 65 -9.37 -4.20 26.15
CA LEU A 65 -10.44 -5.15 26.41
C LEU A 65 -9.97 -6.61 26.48
N ALA A 66 -8.96 -6.97 25.71
CA ALA A 66 -8.54 -8.37 25.54
C ALA A 66 -7.35 -8.79 26.38
N VAL A 67 -6.50 -7.85 26.80
CA VAL A 67 -5.33 -8.11 27.66
C VAL A 67 -5.70 -7.82 29.11
N ALA A 68 -5.54 -8.82 29.98
CA ALA A 68 -5.96 -8.70 31.37
C ALA A 68 -4.93 -7.98 32.25
N ASP A 69 -3.63 -8.12 31.96
CA ASP A 69 -2.55 -7.52 32.75
C ASP A 69 -2.32 -6.05 32.37
N PRO A 70 -2.54 -5.08 33.29
CA PRO A 70 -2.31 -3.67 32.98
C PRO A 70 -0.88 -3.31 32.59
N THR A 71 0.12 -4.05 33.10
CA THR A 71 1.52 -3.83 32.70
C THR A 71 1.75 -4.17 31.25
N VAL A 72 1.23 -5.31 30.81
CA VAL A 72 1.30 -5.76 29.43
C VAL A 72 0.50 -4.83 28.50
N GLN A 73 -0.66 -4.33 28.95
CA GLN A 73 -1.42 -3.32 28.21
C GLN A 73 -0.57 -2.09 27.92
N VAL A 74 0.07 -1.53 28.94
CA VAL A 74 0.93 -0.34 28.79
C VAL A 74 2.11 -0.62 27.86
N GLN A 75 2.77 -1.76 28.00
CA GLN A 75 3.89 -2.14 27.13
C GLN A 75 3.46 -2.22 25.67
N LEU A 76 2.35 -2.88 25.37
CA LEU A 76 1.83 -3.00 24.01
C LEU A 76 1.38 -1.65 23.43
N LEU A 77 0.71 -0.81 24.23
CA LEU A 77 0.28 0.51 23.78
C LEU A 77 1.46 1.41 23.44
N VAL A 78 2.46 1.49 24.34
CA VAL A 78 3.67 2.30 24.10
C VAL A 78 4.42 1.75 22.88
N TRP A 79 4.56 0.44 22.75
CA TRP A 79 5.19 -0.19 21.61
C TRP A 79 4.50 0.17 20.28
N ILE A 80 3.17 0.09 20.19
CA ILE A 80 2.41 0.45 18.99
C ILE A 80 2.63 1.94 18.62
N PHE A 81 2.59 2.84 19.60
CA PHE A 81 2.81 4.26 19.34
C PHE A 81 4.23 4.54 18.82
N VAL A 82 5.24 3.96 19.47
CA VAL A 82 6.63 4.12 19.01
C VAL A 82 6.82 3.52 17.62
N MET A 83 6.27 2.34 17.37
CA MET A 83 6.31 1.72 16.05
C MET A 83 5.70 2.62 14.97
N ARG A 84 4.59 3.27 15.25
CA ARG A 84 3.94 4.18 14.31
C ARG A 84 4.80 5.39 13.98
N ILE A 85 5.40 6.02 14.99
CA ILE A 85 6.30 7.17 14.80
C ILE A 85 7.53 6.75 13.97
N LEU A 86 8.10 5.59 14.28
CA LEU A 86 9.26 5.09 13.56
C LEU A 86 8.95 4.68 12.12
N MET A 87 7.77 4.13 11.83
CA MET A 87 7.34 3.82 10.47
C MET A 87 7.25 5.09 9.60
N ILE A 88 6.73 6.20 10.16
CA ILE A 88 6.73 7.50 9.47
C ILE A 88 8.17 7.96 9.23
N GLY A 89 9.02 7.93 10.24
CA GLY A 89 10.44 8.28 10.12
C GLY A 89 11.17 7.43 9.07
N THR A 90 10.90 6.13 9.03
CA THR A 90 11.47 5.20 8.04
C THR A 90 11.02 5.55 6.62
N SER A 91 9.75 5.91 6.42
CA SER A 91 9.23 6.33 5.12
C SER A 91 9.93 7.60 4.61
N VAL A 92 10.12 8.59 5.49
CA VAL A 92 10.85 9.82 5.17
C VAL A 92 12.32 9.53 4.83
N ALA A 93 12.99 8.71 5.63
CA ALA A 93 14.39 8.32 5.39
C ALA A 93 14.53 7.57 4.05
N SER A 94 13.63 6.63 3.78
CA SER A 94 13.60 5.86 2.53
C SER A 94 13.42 6.77 1.31
N TYR A 95 12.56 7.77 1.42
CA TYR A 95 12.37 8.75 0.36
C TYR A 95 13.68 9.46 0.00
N PHE A 96 14.39 10.03 0.97
CA PHE A 96 15.64 10.74 0.72
C PHE A 96 16.75 9.82 0.19
N ILE A 97 16.84 8.59 0.69
CA ILE A 97 17.80 7.60 0.20
C ILE A 97 17.49 7.25 -1.26
N ASN A 98 16.23 6.99 -1.57
CA ASN A 98 15.81 6.64 -2.92
C ASN A 98 15.97 7.81 -3.88
N GLU A 99 15.67 9.04 -3.45
CA GLU A 99 15.89 10.25 -4.25
C GLU A 99 17.36 10.44 -4.60
N ALA A 100 18.25 10.29 -3.64
CA ALA A 100 19.70 10.37 -3.87
C ALA A 100 20.16 9.30 -4.88
N TYR A 101 19.65 8.06 -4.75
CA TYR A 101 19.95 6.99 -5.69
C TYR A 101 19.39 7.28 -7.09
N ALA A 102 18.12 7.67 -7.19
CA ALA A 102 17.47 7.96 -8.46
C ALA A 102 18.11 9.15 -9.17
N SER A 103 18.41 10.23 -8.46
CA SER A 103 19.11 11.40 -9.00
C SER A 103 20.50 11.03 -9.52
N SER A 104 21.26 10.23 -8.77
CA SER A 104 22.56 9.76 -9.23
C SER A 104 22.51 8.94 -10.53
N LYS A 105 21.47 8.11 -10.66
CA LYS A 105 21.33 7.18 -11.78
C LYS A 105 20.68 7.81 -13.02
N TYR A 106 19.71 8.67 -12.84
CA TYR A 106 18.83 9.13 -13.93
C TYR A 106 19.02 10.60 -14.31
N LEU A 107 19.78 11.41 -13.56
CA LEU A 107 19.95 12.85 -13.81
C LEU A 107 20.41 13.18 -15.25
N LYS A 108 21.13 12.28 -15.90
CA LYS A 108 21.66 12.46 -17.26
C LYS A 108 21.00 11.53 -18.29
N ALA A 109 19.94 10.86 -17.93
CA ALA A 109 19.28 9.91 -18.81
C ALA A 109 18.24 10.62 -19.69
N ASP A 110 18.39 10.53 -21.02
CA ASP A 110 17.39 11.05 -21.97
C ASP A 110 16.07 10.26 -21.94
N LYS A 111 16.14 9.01 -21.55
CA LYS A 111 14.97 8.11 -21.39
C LYS A 111 15.15 7.31 -20.11
N MET A 112 14.07 7.23 -19.33
CA MET A 112 14.04 6.41 -18.12
C MET A 112 12.71 5.66 -18.00
N ASN A 113 12.76 4.52 -17.32
CA ASN A 113 11.54 3.86 -16.87
C ASN A 113 11.10 4.51 -15.56
N PHE A 114 9.96 5.20 -15.58
CA PHE A 114 9.41 5.93 -14.42
C PHE A 114 8.97 5.00 -13.29
N GLU A 115 8.59 3.76 -13.59
CA GLU A 115 8.20 2.78 -12.57
C GLU A 115 9.39 2.33 -11.71
N ALA A 116 10.60 2.31 -12.25
CA ALA A 116 11.77 1.76 -11.57
C ALA A 116 12.14 2.51 -10.26
N PRO A 117 12.20 3.85 -10.20
CA PRO A 117 12.42 4.58 -8.95
C PRO A 117 11.29 4.37 -7.93
N LEU A 118 10.04 4.28 -8.39
CA LEU A 118 8.88 4.06 -7.52
C LEU A 118 8.90 2.67 -6.90
N THR A 119 9.15 1.64 -7.70
CA THR A 119 9.35 0.26 -7.23
C THR A 119 10.51 0.19 -6.22
N SER A 120 11.63 0.85 -6.54
CA SER A 120 12.79 0.93 -5.64
C SER A 120 12.41 1.54 -4.29
N LEU A 121 11.63 2.62 -4.28
CA LEU A 121 11.17 3.28 -3.06
C LEU A 121 10.30 2.35 -2.21
N VAL A 122 9.35 1.65 -2.82
CA VAL A 122 8.46 0.72 -2.11
C VAL A 122 9.26 -0.41 -1.44
N TRP A 123 10.15 -1.05 -2.17
CA TRP A 123 10.96 -2.15 -1.63
C TRP A 123 11.97 -1.69 -0.58
N LEU A 124 12.62 -0.55 -0.80
CA LEU A 124 13.55 0.04 0.17
C LEU A 124 12.83 0.33 1.49
N THR A 125 11.66 0.99 1.41
CA THR A 125 10.86 1.30 2.60
C THR A 125 10.39 0.04 3.31
N SER A 126 9.96 -0.98 2.57
CA SER A 126 9.55 -2.25 3.15
C SER A 126 10.69 -2.93 3.92
N ILE A 127 11.87 -3.04 3.32
CA ILE A 127 13.03 -3.66 3.94
C ILE A 127 13.46 -2.90 5.20
N LEU A 128 13.55 -1.57 5.12
CA LEU A 128 13.92 -0.75 6.27
C LEU A 128 12.85 -0.81 7.38
N SER A 129 11.57 -0.79 7.03
CA SER A 129 10.48 -0.92 8.00
C SER A 129 10.50 -2.27 8.71
N VAL A 130 10.76 -3.35 7.98
CA VAL A 130 10.91 -4.69 8.59
C VAL A 130 12.09 -4.69 9.56
N ALA A 131 13.25 -4.22 9.14
CA ALA A 131 14.45 -4.18 10.00
C ALA A 131 14.20 -3.36 11.27
N VAL A 132 13.64 -2.16 11.14
CA VAL A 132 13.29 -1.29 12.29
C VAL A 132 12.26 -1.99 13.19
N THR A 133 11.26 -2.65 12.63
CA THR A 133 10.24 -3.36 13.40
C THR A 133 10.86 -4.42 14.33
N TYR A 134 11.75 -5.26 13.81
CA TYR A 134 12.41 -6.28 14.64
C TYR A 134 13.33 -5.67 15.69
N VAL A 135 14.16 -4.70 15.33
CA VAL A 135 15.07 -4.03 16.27
C VAL A 135 14.31 -3.37 17.41
N VAL A 136 13.29 -2.60 17.09
CA VAL A 136 12.51 -1.85 18.09
C VAL A 136 11.69 -2.79 18.97
N SER A 137 11.08 -3.81 18.39
CA SER A 137 10.36 -4.81 19.19
C SER A 137 11.29 -5.53 20.17
N TYR A 138 12.49 -5.92 19.73
CA TYR A 138 13.48 -6.52 20.62
C TYR A 138 13.90 -5.57 21.76
N LEU A 139 14.07 -4.29 21.48
CA LEU A 139 14.49 -3.31 22.48
C LEU A 139 13.37 -2.94 23.47
N MET A 140 12.12 -2.91 23.01
CA MET A 140 11.00 -2.43 23.83
C MET A 140 10.26 -3.54 24.57
N ILE A 141 10.15 -4.71 23.97
CA ILE A 141 9.38 -5.84 24.50
C ILE A 141 10.17 -7.15 24.44
N PRO A 142 11.45 -7.17 24.93
CA PRO A 142 12.29 -8.37 24.87
C PRO A 142 11.69 -9.54 25.67
N ASP A 143 10.96 -9.22 26.70
CA ASP A 143 10.16 -10.14 27.53
C ASP A 143 8.78 -9.50 27.73
N LEU A 144 7.76 -10.09 27.16
CA LEU A 144 6.37 -9.64 27.27
C LEU A 144 5.56 -10.74 27.95
N ALA A 145 4.99 -10.44 29.11
CA ALA A 145 4.22 -11.40 29.90
C ALA A 145 4.99 -12.68 30.28
N GLY A 146 6.32 -12.62 30.43
CA GLY A 146 7.17 -13.76 30.72
C GLY A 146 7.52 -14.64 29.51
N ASP A 147 7.15 -14.21 28.29
CA ASP A 147 7.51 -14.90 27.04
C ASP A 147 8.52 -14.07 26.24
N THR A 148 9.75 -14.56 26.16
CA THR A 148 10.85 -13.95 25.42
C THR A 148 10.76 -14.16 23.90
N THR A 149 9.72 -14.82 23.41
CA THR A 149 9.51 -15.08 21.98
C THR A 149 8.47 -14.15 21.36
N LEU A 150 7.71 -13.39 22.13
CA LEU A 150 6.62 -12.56 21.64
C LEU A 150 7.11 -11.40 20.76
N TRP A 151 8.26 -10.81 21.06
CA TRP A 151 8.81 -9.71 20.28
C TRP A 151 9.00 -10.06 18.80
N TRP A 152 9.54 -11.26 18.49
CA TRP A 152 9.72 -11.66 17.09
C TRP A 152 8.42 -12.15 16.45
N LYS A 153 7.52 -12.78 17.22
CA LYS A 153 6.20 -13.19 16.72
C LYS A 153 5.37 -11.97 16.31
N LEU A 154 5.30 -10.96 17.17
CA LEU A 154 4.60 -9.70 16.87
C LEU A 154 5.23 -8.96 15.69
N SER A 155 6.56 -8.90 15.64
CA SER A 155 7.28 -8.32 14.49
C SER A 155 6.99 -9.06 13.19
N SER A 156 6.93 -10.40 13.22
CA SER A 156 6.61 -11.20 12.04
C SER A 156 5.19 -10.96 11.55
N ILE A 157 4.24 -10.76 12.45
CA ILE A 157 2.85 -10.42 12.09
C ILE A 157 2.78 -9.04 11.42
N ILE A 158 3.45 -8.01 12.00
CA ILE A 158 3.54 -6.69 11.37
C ILE A 158 4.22 -6.80 9.99
N THR A 159 5.26 -7.62 9.88
CA THR A 159 5.96 -7.85 8.61
C THR A 159 5.04 -8.40 7.53
N CYS A 160 4.07 -9.25 7.86
CA CYS A 160 3.07 -9.70 6.87
C CYS A 160 2.30 -8.51 6.28
N GLY A 161 1.94 -7.53 7.10
CA GLY A 161 1.29 -6.30 6.62
C GLY A 161 2.22 -5.43 5.76
N THR A 162 3.45 -5.21 6.21
CA THR A 162 4.45 -4.45 5.45
C THR A 162 4.74 -5.10 4.09
N LEU A 163 4.84 -6.43 4.05
CA LEU A 163 5.00 -7.18 2.80
C LEU A 163 3.76 -7.05 1.90
N ALA A 164 2.56 -7.06 2.46
CA ALA A 164 1.36 -6.79 1.68
C ALA A 164 1.44 -5.42 1.00
N GLY A 165 1.89 -4.38 1.72
CA GLY A 165 2.10 -3.03 1.18
C GLY A 165 3.14 -2.95 0.06
N ALA A 166 4.10 -3.87 -0.01
CA ALA A 166 5.07 -3.96 -1.09
C ALA A 166 4.61 -4.85 -2.25
N ILE A 167 4.00 -6.00 -1.96
CA ILE A 167 3.64 -7.01 -2.95
C ILE A 167 2.38 -6.60 -3.73
N ILE A 168 1.38 -5.99 -3.07
CA ILE A 168 0.11 -5.63 -3.72
C ILE A 168 0.32 -4.68 -4.90
N PRO A 169 1.07 -3.57 -4.79
CA PRO A 169 1.34 -2.70 -5.93
C PRO A 169 2.05 -3.43 -7.09
N GLU A 170 2.99 -4.33 -6.79
CA GLU A 170 3.66 -5.12 -7.82
C GLU A 170 2.71 -6.09 -8.53
N LEU A 171 1.80 -6.71 -7.80
CA LEU A 171 0.75 -7.56 -8.41
C LEU A 171 -0.20 -6.73 -9.27
N VAL A 172 -0.60 -5.54 -8.83
CA VAL A 172 -1.44 -4.63 -9.62
C VAL A 172 -0.74 -4.26 -10.92
N LYS A 173 0.56 -3.96 -10.89
CA LYS A 173 1.35 -3.63 -12.10
C LYS A 173 1.34 -4.75 -13.14
N ILE A 174 1.28 -6.02 -12.74
CA ILE A 174 1.17 -7.14 -13.68
C ILE A 174 -0.08 -7.00 -14.57
N PHE A 175 -1.14 -6.36 -14.09
CA PHE A 175 -2.41 -6.22 -14.81
C PHE A 175 -2.65 -4.80 -15.37
N THR A 176 -1.84 -3.81 -15.01
CA THR A 176 -2.11 -2.39 -15.32
C THR A 176 -0.95 -1.68 -16.00
N SER A 177 0.29 -2.17 -15.91
CA SER A 177 1.44 -1.56 -16.56
C SER A 177 1.33 -1.66 -18.09
N THR A 178 1.72 -0.61 -18.80
CA THR A 178 1.78 -0.57 -20.26
C THR A 178 2.69 -1.65 -20.87
N GLU A 179 3.65 -2.15 -20.10
CA GLU A 179 4.54 -3.25 -20.50
C GLU A 179 3.92 -4.63 -20.29
N SER A 180 2.81 -4.71 -19.54
CA SER A 180 2.14 -5.96 -19.19
C SER A 180 1.56 -6.67 -20.42
N SER A 181 1.68 -8.01 -20.43
CA SER A 181 1.01 -8.86 -21.42
C SER A 181 -0.51 -8.80 -21.33
N HIS A 182 -1.07 -8.66 -20.11
CA HIS A 182 -2.51 -8.53 -19.90
C HIS A 182 -3.07 -7.25 -20.50
N VAL A 183 -2.35 -6.13 -20.35
CA VAL A 183 -2.74 -4.86 -20.99
C VAL A 183 -2.64 -4.96 -22.51
N LYS A 184 -1.57 -5.57 -23.03
CA LYS A 184 -1.42 -5.80 -24.47
C LYS A 184 -2.54 -6.68 -25.03
N GLU A 185 -3.00 -7.68 -24.29
CA GLU A 185 -4.13 -8.53 -24.67
C GLU A 185 -5.45 -7.73 -24.72
N VAL A 186 -5.72 -6.87 -23.74
CA VAL A 186 -6.91 -5.99 -23.73
C VAL A 186 -6.87 -5.03 -24.94
N VAL A 187 -5.71 -4.45 -25.25
CA VAL A 187 -5.53 -3.58 -26.41
C VAL A 187 -5.78 -4.34 -27.72
N THR A 188 -5.27 -5.57 -27.84
CA THR A 188 -5.49 -6.41 -29.03
C THR A 188 -6.96 -6.77 -29.18
N ALA A 189 -7.60 -7.21 -28.11
CA ALA A 189 -9.03 -7.52 -28.07
C ALA A 189 -9.90 -6.31 -28.48
N SER A 190 -9.52 -5.12 -28.03
CA SER A 190 -10.20 -3.86 -28.39
C SER A 190 -10.09 -3.56 -29.90
N ARG A 191 -8.92 -3.82 -30.49
CA ARG A 191 -8.68 -3.61 -31.94
C ARG A 191 -9.42 -4.62 -32.83
N GLU A 192 -9.49 -5.87 -32.40
CA GLU A 192 -10.09 -6.96 -33.15
C GLU A 192 -11.60 -7.02 -33.05
N GLY A 193 -12.16 -6.76 -31.87
CA GLY A 193 -13.60 -6.91 -31.60
C GLY A 193 -14.28 -5.69 -31.01
N GLY A 194 -13.64 -4.54 -31.04
CA GLY A 194 -14.21 -3.27 -30.61
C GLY A 194 -14.64 -3.29 -29.14
N ALA A 195 -15.68 -2.52 -28.82
CA ALA A 195 -16.14 -2.30 -27.45
C ALA A 195 -16.51 -3.60 -26.72
N SER A 196 -17.12 -4.57 -27.37
CA SER A 196 -17.55 -5.82 -26.75
C SER A 196 -16.38 -6.66 -26.24
N LEU A 197 -15.36 -6.86 -27.08
CA LEU A 197 -14.18 -7.62 -26.66
C LEU A 197 -13.30 -6.84 -25.69
N ASN A 198 -13.27 -5.51 -25.76
CA ASN A 198 -12.59 -4.67 -24.79
C ASN A 198 -13.18 -4.86 -23.39
N ILE A 199 -14.51 -4.78 -23.25
CA ILE A 199 -15.19 -4.99 -21.98
C ILE A 199 -14.92 -6.40 -21.45
N LEU A 200 -15.04 -7.43 -22.30
CA LEU A 200 -14.82 -8.81 -21.88
C LEU A 200 -13.38 -9.06 -21.44
N ALA A 201 -12.40 -8.60 -22.18
CA ALA A 201 -10.98 -8.73 -21.85
C ALA A 201 -10.63 -7.98 -20.56
N GLY A 202 -11.19 -6.77 -20.37
CA GLY A 202 -11.04 -6.00 -19.14
C GLY A 202 -11.63 -6.70 -17.92
N LEU A 203 -12.82 -7.29 -18.04
CA LEU A 203 -13.43 -8.07 -16.96
C LEU A 203 -12.62 -9.31 -16.61
N ILE A 204 -12.08 -10.01 -17.58
CA ILE A 204 -11.22 -11.18 -17.36
C ILE A 204 -9.95 -10.77 -16.63
N ALA A 205 -9.25 -9.74 -17.11
CA ALA A 205 -8.04 -9.24 -16.48
C ALA A 205 -8.30 -8.75 -15.03
N GLY A 206 -9.40 -8.02 -14.81
CA GLY A 206 -9.83 -7.56 -13.50
C GLY A 206 -10.13 -8.69 -12.52
N ASN A 207 -10.88 -9.70 -12.95
CA ASN A 207 -11.16 -10.87 -12.10
C ASN A 207 -9.88 -11.66 -11.78
N PHE A 208 -8.97 -11.78 -12.71
CA PHE A 208 -7.69 -12.47 -12.49
C PHE A 208 -6.81 -11.70 -11.50
N SER A 209 -6.77 -10.38 -11.62
CA SER A 209 -6.11 -9.50 -10.67
C SER A 209 -6.69 -9.65 -9.27
N ALA A 210 -8.03 -9.57 -9.14
CA ALA A 210 -8.72 -9.72 -7.86
C ALA A 210 -8.45 -11.08 -7.20
N PHE A 211 -8.39 -12.17 -7.99
CA PHE A 211 -8.06 -13.50 -7.48
C PHE A 211 -6.65 -13.53 -6.84
N TRP A 212 -5.63 -13.02 -7.54
CA TRP A 212 -4.26 -13.05 -7.03
C TRP A 212 -4.07 -12.12 -5.84
N LEU A 213 -4.71 -10.95 -5.84
CA LEU A 213 -4.71 -10.04 -4.69
C LEU A 213 -5.37 -10.69 -3.47
N GLY A 214 -6.55 -11.28 -3.65
CA GLY A 214 -7.28 -11.98 -2.59
C GLY A 214 -6.49 -13.15 -2.02
N LEU A 215 -5.82 -13.93 -2.88
CA LEU A 215 -4.96 -15.04 -2.45
C LEU A 215 -3.76 -14.55 -1.64
N THR A 216 -3.12 -13.48 -2.06
CA THR A 216 -1.97 -12.87 -1.36
C THR A 216 -2.39 -12.35 0.02
N ILE A 217 -3.48 -11.60 0.10
CA ILE A 217 -4.00 -11.08 1.36
C ILE A 217 -4.37 -12.22 2.30
N THR A 218 -5.13 -13.20 1.81
CA THR A 218 -5.54 -14.36 2.61
C THR A 218 -4.34 -15.17 3.08
N GLY A 219 -3.33 -15.35 2.23
CA GLY A 219 -2.10 -16.06 2.58
C GLY A 219 -1.33 -15.35 3.70
N LEU A 220 -1.11 -14.04 3.59
CA LEU A 220 -0.40 -13.26 4.61
C LEU A 220 -1.18 -13.20 5.94
N MET A 221 -2.50 -13.05 5.88
CA MET A 221 -3.35 -13.12 7.07
C MET A 221 -3.34 -14.52 7.69
N GLY A 222 -3.32 -15.58 6.87
CA GLY A 222 -3.20 -16.97 7.32
C GLY A 222 -1.88 -17.22 8.06
N ILE A 223 -0.77 -16.69 7.55
CA ILE A 223 0.53 -16.75 8.22
C ILE A 223 0.48 -16.04 9.57
N ALA A 224 -0.08 -14.83 9.61
CA ALA A 224 -0.25 -14.06 10.85
C ALA A 224 -1.12 -14.81 11.88
N ALA A 225 -2.22 -15.40 11.44
CA ALA A 225 -3.06 -16.25 12.29
C ALA A 225 -2.30 -17.47 12.83
N ALA A 226 -1.55 -18.15 11.98
CA ALA A 226 -0.73 -19.28 12.40
C ALA A 226 0.33 -18.90 13.45
N ILE A 227 1.01 -17.76 13.27
CA ILE A 227 1.96 -17.25 14.26
C ILE A 227 1.26 -16.96 15.59
N SER A 228 0.05 -16.39 15.55
CA SER A 228 -0.72 -16.04 16.76
C SER A 228 -1.15 -17.25 17.59
N THR A 229 -1.23 -18.45 17.00
CA THR A 229 -1.48 -19.69 17.78
C THR A 229 -0.38 -20.01 18.78
N GLY A 230 0.82 -19.44 18.59
CA GLY A 230 1.95 -19.58 19.50
C GLY A 230 1.94 -18.53 20.64
N PHE A 231 0.88 -17.76 20.83
CA PHE A 231 0.77 -16.83 21.95
C PHE A 231 0.34 -17.59 23.22
N PRO A 232 0.86 -17.18 24.40
CA PRO A 232 0.38 -17.74 25.67
C PRO A 232 -1.11 -17.47 25.84
N ALA A 233 -1.87 -18.48 26.28
CA ALA A 233 -3.31 -18.35 26.47
C ALA A 233 -3.69 -17.27 27.52
N THR A 234 -2.76 -16.92 28.40
CA THR A 234 -2.93 -15.88 29.41
C THR A 234 -2.67 -14.47 28.91
N LEU A 235 -2.08 -14.33 27.72
CA LEU A 235 -1.67 -13.01 27.19
C LEU A 235 -2.89 -12.16 26.82
N MET A 236 -3.78 -12.72 25.99
CA MET A 236 -4.97 -12.01 25.51
C MET A 236 -6.05 -12.95 25.02
N LEU A 237 -7.28 -12.43 24.99
CA LEU A 237 -8.40 -13.08 24.31
C LEU A 237 -8.25 -12.93 22.78
N ALA A 238 -8.66 -13.97 22.03
CA ALA A 238 -8.71 -13.96 20.58
C ALA A 238 -7.41 -13.46 19.87
N PRO A 239 -6.26 -14.11 20.06
CA PRO A 239 -4.97 -13.66 19.49
C PRO A 239 -4.98 -13.47 17.98
N ALA A 240 -5.76 -14.26 17.23
CA ALA A 240 -5.88 -14.14 15.78
C ALA A 240 -6.50 -12.79 15.35
N VAL A 241 -7.47 -12.29 16.11
CA VAL A 241 -8.09 -10.97 15.84
C VAL A 241 -7.06 -9.86 16.03
N PHE A 242 -6.25 -9.94 17.08
CA PHE A 242 -5.14 -9.01 17.30
C PHE A 242 -4.10 -9.09 16.17
N ALA A 243 -3.75 -10.30 15.75
CA ALA A 243 -2.84 -10.50 14.64
C ALA A 243 -3.35 -9.85 13.35
N PHE A 244 -4.63 -9.96 13.03
CA PHE A 244 -5.21 -9.28 11.86
C PHE A 244 -5.13 -7.75 11.97
N GLY A 245 -5.39 -7.21 13.15
CA GLY A 245 -5.18 -5.78 13.42
C GLY A 245 -3.72 -5.34 13.22
N LEU A 246 -2.76 -6.16 13.65
CA LEU A 246 -1.34 -5.89 13.45
C LEU A 246 -0.90 -6.02 11.98
N VAL A 247 -1.50 -6.91 11.18
CA VAL A 247 -1.28 -6.95 9.73
C VAL A 247 -1.76 -5.66 9.09
N ALA A 248 -2.96 -5.20 9.42
CA ALA A 248 -3.48 -3.91 8.94
C ALA A 248 -2.58 -2.75 9.38
N PHE A 249 -2.10 -2.77 10.62
CA PHE A 249 -1.17 -1.80 11.15
C PHE A 249 0.15 -1.76 10.36
N GLY A 250 0.73 -2.91 10.03
CA GLY A 250 1.95 -3.04 9.23
C GLY A 250 1.75 -2.56 7.79
N PHE A 251 0.62 -2.91 7.17
CA PHE A 251 0.23 -2.44 5.84
C PHE A 251 0.14 -0.91 5.79
N LEU A 252 -0.55 -0.30 6.74
CA LEU A 252 -0.67 1.14 6.84
C LEU A 252 0.67 1.85 7.15
N GLY A 253 1.65 1.14 7.68
CA GLY A 253 3.02 1.63 7.82
C GLY A 253 3.66 2.01 6.48
N MET A 254 3.23 1.38 5.38
CA MET A 254 3.62 1.71 4.01
C MET A 254 2.80 2.86 3.40
N GLY A 255 1.75 3.32 4.07
CA GLY A 255 0.81 4.32 3.55
C GLY A 255 1.46 5.58 2.98
N PRO A 256 2.37 6.26 3.70
CA PRO A 256 3.00 7.48 3.18
C PRO A 256 3.74 7.26 1.85
N VAL A 257 4.40 6.12 1.68
CA VAL A 257 5.10 5.77 0.44
C VAL A 257 4.12 5.41 -0.66
N THR A 258 3.07 4.67 -0.35
CA THR A 258 2.02 4.31 -1.31
C THR A 258 1.32 5.57 -1.84
N ILE A 259 0.98 6.52 -0.97
CA ILE A 259 0.40 7.80 -1.35
C ILE A 259 1.35 8.62 -2.24
N ALA A 260 2.64 8.65 -1.90
CA ALA A 260 3.64 9.36 -2.70
C ALA A 260 3.77 8.76 -4.11
N VAL A 261 3.75 7.43 -4.22
CA VAL A 261 3.79 6.71 -5.51
C VAL A 261 2.53 6.97 -6.32
N ASP A 262 1.36 6.95 -5.69
CA ASP A 262 0.06 7.22 -6.33
C ASP A 262 -0.01 8.65 -6.85
N SER A 263 0.40 9.62 -6.05
CA SER A 263 0.42 11.05 -6.44
C SER A 263 1.39 11.35 -7.60
N TYR A 264 2.39 10.51 -7.80
CA TYR A 264 3.37 10.68 -8.87
C TYR A 264 2.83 10.21 -10.24
N GLY A 265 1.84 9.33 -10.26
CA GLY A 265 1.25 8.78 -11.48
C GLY A 265 0.65 9.87 -12.40
N PRO A 266 -0.25 10.73 -11.91
CA PRO A 266 -0.84 11.81 -12.71
C PRO A 266 0.18 12.83 -13.17
#